data_6767579da3e2cd34afd306c30b375d5d
#
_entry.id   6767579da3e2cd34afd306c30b375d5d
#
_cell.length_a   1.000
_cell.length_b   1.000
_cell.length_c   1.000
_cell.angle_alpha   90.00
_cell.angle_beta   90.00
_cell.angle_gamma   90.00
#
_symmetry.space_group_name_H-M   'P 1'
#
loop_
_entity.id
_entity.type
_entity.pdbx_description
1 polymer ?
#
loop_
_entity_poly.entity_id
_entity_poly.type
_entity_poly.pdbx_seq_one_letter_code
_entity_poly.pdbx_strand_id
1 'polypeptide(L)'
;FAVPPPPPPAGAGRGPPRFVPPPGAALDPQVFAHPVFAGLRDVRDLLEGPEWPCIGAAEGRLTLPGKHLVEQDATLLADGLHYEARIAQGLIATRADNWHDLFNALVWARYPQLKQALNVQQCRHIEAMPPGQRNRAQAALTQFDETGVIVRVRDDSFMRAWDGHDWHALFEPAHWLSGDIAIAAVFGHALMEQ
;
A
#
# COMPACT_ATOMS: atom_id res chain seq x y z
N PHE A 1 50.09 14.63 31.09
CA PHE A 1 49.73 13.90 29.87
C PHE A 1 48.22 14.07 29.68
N ALA A 2 47.79 14.90 28.68
CA ALA A 2 46.40 15.06 28.34
C ALA A 2 46.01 13.88 27.46
N VAL A 3 44.91 13.18 27.82
CA VAL A 3 44.32 12.10 27.00
C VAL A 3 43.67 12.75 25.78
N PRO A 4 43.96 12.31 24.53
CA PRO A 4 43.34 12.86 23.37
C PRO A 4 41.82 12.57 23.38
N PRO A 5 40.98 13.45 22.81
CA PRO A 5 39.54 13.21 22.73
C PRO A 5 39.24 11.96 21.92
N PRO A 6 38.15 11.23 22.23
CA PRO A 6 37.75 10.07 21.46
C PRO A 6 37.46 10.47 20.02
N PRO A 7 37.70 9.57 19.03
CA PRO A 7 37.33 9.84 17.64
C PRO A 7 35.81 10.02 17.51
N PRO A 8 35.37 10.87 16.57
CA PRO A 8 33.95 11.03 16.33
C PRO A 8 33.31 9.67 15.91
N PRO A 9 32.02 9.42 16.27
CA PRO A 9 31.36 8.18 15.90
C PRO A 9 31.41 8.01 14.38
N ALA A 10 31.81 6.81 13.96
CA ALA A 10 31.81 6.43 12.54
C ALA A 10 30.42 6.77 11.97
N GLY A 11 30.41 7.54 10.91
CA GLY A 11 29.18 8.06 10.30
C GLY A 11 28.14 6.97 10.12
N ALA A 12 26.93 7.23 10.54
CA ALA A 12 25.77 6.39 10.30
C ALA A 12 25.77 6.03 8.81
N GLY A 13 26.00 4.76 8.50
CA GLY A 13 26.01 4.26 7.14
C GLY A 13 24.70 4.70 6.48
N ARG A 14 24.80 5.37 5.34
CA ARG A 14 23.63 5.65 4.50
C ARG A 14 23.00 4.30 4.24
N GLY A 15 21.77 4.11 4.72
CA GLY A 15 20.96 2.96 4.35
C GLY A 15 20.93 2.82 2.81
N PRO A 16 20.55 1.67 2.26
CA PRO A 16 20.46 1.50 0.81
C PRO A 16 19.63 2.66 0.23
N PRO A 17 19.98 3.15 -0.97
CA PRO A 17 19.27 4.25 -1.58
C PRO A 17 17.78 3.90 -1.64
N ARG A 18 16.94 4.76 -1.06
CA ARG A 18 15.50 4.59 -1.09
C ARG A 18 15.06 4.68 -2.55
N PHE A 19 14.30 3.68 -3.01
CA PHE A 19 13.67 3.75 -4.33
C PHE A 19 12.80 5.01 -4.41
N VAL A 20 12.98 5.75 -5.48
CA VAL A 20 12.15 6.93 -5.80
C VAL A 20 11.46 6.61 -7.12
N PRO A 21 10.14 6.43 -7.12
CA PRO A 21 9.40 6.16 -8.36
C PRO A 21 9.62 7.29 -9.38
N PRO A 22 9.71 6.96 -10.67
CA PRO A 22 9.81 7.97 -11.72
C PRO A 22 8.52 8.80 -11.78
N PRO A 23 8.60 10.07 -12.24
CA PRO A 23 7.39 10.86 -12.51
C PRO A 23 6.53 10.19 -13.59
N GLY A 24 5.20 10.35 -13.52
CA GLY A 24 4.25 9.69 -14.40
C GLY A 24 4.57 9.86 -15.90
N ALA A 25 4.98 11.06 -16.31
CA ALA A 25 5.39 11.36 -17.71
C ALA A 25 6.62 10.57 -18.22
N ALA A 26 7.39 9.94 -17.32
CA ALA A 26 8.58 9.16 -17.66
C ALA A 26 8.31 7.65 -17.71
N LEU A 27 7.10 7.20 -17.42
CA LEU A 27 6.75 5.78 -17.46
C LEU A 27 6.24 5.36 -18.84
N ASP A 28 6.67 4.16 -19.25
CA ASP A 28 6.02 3.47 -20.36
C ASP A 28 4.64 2.97 -19.91
N PRO A 29 3.53 3.42 -20.54
CA PRO A 29 2.19 2.95 -20.18
C PRO A 29 2.02 1.43 -20.24
N GLN A 30 2.86 0.70 -20.97
CA GLN A 30 2.81 -0.77 -21.03
C GLN A 30 3.12 -1.43 -19.69
N VAL A 31 3.78 -0.76 -18.76
CA VAL A 31 4.01 -1.28 -17.40
C VAL A 31 2.70 -1.66 -16.72
N PHE A 32 1.63 -0.92 -16.97
CA PHE A 32 0.31 -1.17 -16.40
C PHE A 32 -0.44 -2.37 -17.02
N ALA A 33 0.15 -3.02 -18.03
CA ALA A 33 -0.31 -4.32 -18.52
C ALA A 33 0.12 -5.47 -17.61
N HIS A 34 1.07 -5.25 -16.67
CA HIS A 34 1.54 -6.28 -15.76
C HIS A 34 0.38 -6.81 -14.89
N PRO A 35 0.33 -8.14 -14.61
CA PRO A 35 -0.74 -8.76 -13.83
C PRO A 35 -1.00 -8.16 -12.45
N VAL A 36 -0.01 -7.51 -11.83
CA VAL A 36 -0.18 -6.81 -10.54
C VAL A 36 -1.28 -5.75 -10.60
N PHE A 37 -1.50 -5.14 -11.77
CA PHE A 37 -2.53 -4.11 -12.01
C PHE A 37 -3.86 -4.70 -12.51
N ALA A 38 -4.00 -6.02 -12.60
CA ALA A 38 -5.19 -6.65 -13.16
C ALA A 38 -6.50 -6.23 -12.47
N GLY A 39 -6.44 -5.93 -11.18
CA GLY A 39 -7.57 -5.41 -10.40
C GLY A 39 -7.97 -3.97 -10.70
N LEU A 40 -7.13 -3.21 -11.40
CA LEU A 40 -7.32 -1.77 -11.67
C LEU A 40 -7.70 -1.46 -13.12
N ARG A 41 -8.11 -2.47 -13.90
CA ARG A 41 -8.39 -2.31 -15.35
C ARG A 41 -9.44 -1.24 -15.64
N ASP A 42 -10.45 -1.11 -14.78
CA ASP A 42 -11.57 -0.18 -14.98
C ASP A 42 -11.19 1.30 -14.77
N VAL A 43 -10.02 1.53 -14.16
CA VAL A 43 -9.48 2.87 -13.86
C VAL A 43 -8.08 3.08 -14.44
N ARG A 44 -7.69 2.21 -15.35
CA ARG A 44 -6.36 2.21 -15.98
C ARG A 44 -6.04 3.52 -16.71
N ASP A 45 -7.02 4.17 -17.27
CA ASP A 45 -6.88 5.46 -17.93
C ASP A 45 -6.39 6.59 -16.98
N LEU A 46 -6.60 6.46 -15.67
CA LEU A 46 -5.99 7.37 -14.68
C LEU A 46 -4.49 7.15 -14.52
N LEU A 47 -3.98 5.98 -14.90
CA LEU A 47 -2.56 5.63 -14.82
C LEU A 47 -1.81 5.92 -16.12
N GLU A 48 -2.48 5.81 -17.26
CA GLU A 48 -1.87 5.88 -18.59
C GLU A 48 -1.93 7.26 -19.25
N GLY A 49 -2.53 8.24 -18.57
CA GLY A 49 -2.63 9.60 -19.07
C GLY A 49 -1.26 10.27 -19.19
N PRO A 50 -1.10 11.21 -20.15
CA PRO A 50 0.15 11.94 -20.34
C PRO A 50 0.45 12.90 -19.18
N GLU A 51 -0.57 13.26 -18.43
CA GLU A 51 -0.48 14.15 -17.28
C GLU A 51 -0.90 13.41 -16.01
N TRP A 52 -0.32 13.82 -14.89
CA TRP A 52 -0.71 13.32 -13.60
C TRP A 52 -2.18 13.66 -13.31
N PRO A 53 -3.04 12.71 -12.91
CA PRO A 53 -4.42 13.01 -12.60
C PRO A 53 -4.48 13.92 -11.38
N CYS A 54 -5.04 15.12 -11.52
CA CYS A 54 -5.30 15.94 -10.35
C CYS A 54 -6.31 15.23 -9.42
N ILE A 55 -6.21 15.50 -8.12
CA ILE A 55 -7.02 14.82 -7.10
C ILE A 55 -8.51 14.94 -7.38
N GLY A 56 -8.99 16.11 -7.83
CA GLY A 56 -10.40 16.31 -8.19
C GLY A 56 -10.84 15.50 -9.41
N ALA A 57 -9.97 15.31 -10.41
CA ALA A 57 -10.25 14.45 -11.56
C ALA A 57 -10.29 12.97 -11.15
N ALA A 58 -9.37 12.54 -10.30
CA ALA A 58 -9.35 11.18 -9.75
C ALA A 58 -10.61 10.92 -8.90
N GLU A 59 -10.99 11.84 -8.02
CA GLU A 59 -12.23 11.77 -7.23
C GLU A 59 -13.46 11.58 -8.13
N GLY A 60 -13.58 12.36 -9.17
CA GLY A 60 -14.73 12.30 -10.10
C GLY A 60 -14.85 10.98 -10.88
N ARG A 61 -13.76 10.20 -10.97
CA ARG A 61 -13.69 8.92 -11.67
C ARG A 61 -13.81 7.71 -10.74
N LEU A 62 -13.52 7.87 -9.46
CA LEU A 62 -13.48 6.78 -8.48
C LEU A 62 -14.80 6.71 -7.70
N THR A 63 -15.28 5.49 -7.48
CA THR A 63 -16.41 5.25 -6.57
C THR A 63 -15.87 4.98 -5.17
N LEU A 64 -15.99 5.97 -4.28
CA LEU A 64 -15.47 5.93 -2.91
C LEU A 64 -16.63 6.05 -1.90
N PRO A 65 -17.34 4.96 -1.56
CA PRO A 65 -18.52 5.03 -0.71
C PRO A 65 -18.23 5.69 0.66
N GLY A 66 -18.83 6.87 0.88
CA GLY A 66 -18.67 7.64 2.12
C GLY A 66 -17.24 8.17 2.36
N LYS A 67 -16.43 8.26 1.29
CA LYS A 67 -15.08 8.81 1.33
C LYS A 67 -14.86 9.81 0.21
N HIS A 68 -13.93 10.74 0.44
CA HIS A 68 -13.52 11.77 -0.51
C HIS A 68 -12.00 11.85 -0.56
N LEU A 69 -11.44 12.02 -1.75
CA LEU A 69 -10.02 12.36 -1.90
C LEU A 69 -9.84 13.84 -1.59
N VAL A 70 -8.88 14.15 -0.75
CA VAL A 70 -8.51 15.53 -0.43
C VAL A 70 -7.02 15.73 -0.58
N GLU A 71 -6.60 16.88 -1.09
CA GLU A 71 -5.19 17.17 -1.22
C GLU A 71 -4.53 17.26 0.16
N GLN A 72 -3.44 16.52 0.34
CA GLN A 72 -2.64 16.54 1.55
C GLN A 72 -1.68 17.73 1.52
N ASP A 73 -2.13 18.85 2.00
CA ASP A 73 -1.34 20.08 2.16
C ASP A 73 -1.08 20.43 3.64
N ALA A 74 -0.35 21.51 3.86
CA ALA A 74 -0.03 21.98 5.22
C ALA A 74 -1.29 22.42 5.99
N THR A 75 -2.29 22.91 5.29
CA THR A 75 -3.55 23.37 5.89
C THR A 75 -4.35 22.20 6.42
N LEU A 76 -4.48 21.13 5.62
CA LEU A 76 -5.14 19.90 6.02
C LEU A 76 -4.44 19.27 7.24
N LEU A 77 -3.10 19.30 7.29
CA LEU A 77 -2.32 18.66 8.35
C LEU A 77 -2.22 19.52 9.63
N ALA A 78 -2.65 20.78 9.62
CA ALA A 78 -2.54 21.70 10.75
C ALA A 78 -3.34 21.24 11.98
N ASP A 79 -4.36 20.40 11.80
CA ASP A 79 -5.16 19.83 12.89
C ASP A 79 -4.46 18.70 13.66
N GLY A 80 -3.31 18.20 13.16
CA GLY A 80 -2.55 17.11 13.76
C GLY A 80 -3.26 15.74 13.78
N LEU A 81 -4.37 15.60 13.05
CA LEU A 81 -5.14 14.38 13.04
C LEU A 81 -4.36 13.22 12.40
N HIS A 82 -4.39 12.05 13.03
CA HIS A 82 -3.78 10.85 12.49
C HIS A 82 -4.43 10.47 11.16
N TYR A 83 -3.64 9.98 10.20
CA TYR A 83 -4.11 9.61 8.85
C TYR A 83 -5.35 8.70 8.88
N GLU A 84 -5.30 7.60 9.66
CA GLU A 84 -6.42 6.66 9.77
C GLU A 84 -7.69 7.30 10.39
N ALA A 85 -7.51 8.19 11.36
CA ALA A 85 -8.63 8.93 11.96
C ALA A 85 -9.26 9.91 10.95
N ARG A 86 -8.45 10.51 10.07
CA ARG A 86 -8.94 11.34 8.97
C ARG A 86 -9.77 10.52 7.99
N ILE A 87 -9.31 9.33 7.63
CA ILE A 87 -10.08 8.41 6.79
C ILE A 87 -11.39 8.01 7.48
N ALA A 88 -11.39 7.77 8.79
CA ALA A 88 -12.62 7.47 9.53
C ALA A 88 -13.65 8.61 9.44
N GLN A 89 -13.21 9.86 9.32
CA GLN A 89 -14.06 11.03 9.06
C GLN A 89 -14.48 11.19 7.59
N GLY A 90 -14.06 10.31 6.71
CA GLY A 90 -14.43 10.32 5.30
C GLY A 90 -13.41 10.93 4.35
N LEU A 91 -12.23 11.35 4.84
CA LEU A 91 -11.25 12.08 4.03
C LEU A 91 -9.99 11.22 3.81
N ILE A 92 -9.71 10.87 2.57
CA ILE A 92 -8.49 10.19 2.15
C ILE A 92 -7.49 11.26 1.70
N ALA A 93 -6.55 11.60 2.59
CA ALA A 93 -5.52 12.58 2.30
C ALA A 93 -4.53 12.02 1.28
N THR A 94 -4.38 12.70 0.14
CA THR A 94 -3.66 12.26 -1.03
C THR A 94 -2.70 13.35 -1.47
N ARG A 95 -1.41 13.04 -1.56
CA ARG A 95 -0.39 13.96 -2.08
C ARG A 95 -0.48 14.02 -3.60
N ALA A 96 -0.30 15.22 -4.16
CA ALA A 96 -0.11 15.37 -5.60
C ALA A 96 1.18 14.66 -6.06
N ASP A 97 1.20 14.18 -7.29
CA ASP A 97 2.35 13.55 -7.94
C ASP A 97 2.99 12.41 -7.11
N ASN A 98 2.14 11.63 -6.41
CA ASN A 98 2.59 10.56 -5.54
C ASN A 98 1.92 9.22 -5.87
N TRP A 99 2.70 8.28 -6.43
CA TRP A 99 2.22 6.96 -6.84
C TRP A 99 1.62 6.16 -5.70
N HIS A 100 2.24 6.16 -4.55
CA HIS A 100 1.75 5.46 -3.37
C HIS A 100 0.33 5.88 -2.99
N ASP A 101 0.10 7.19 -2.93
CA ASP A 101 -1.20 7.74 -2.56
C ASP A 101 -2.23 7.51 -3.66
N LEU A 102 -1.83 7.60 -4.93
CA LEU A 102 -2.72 7.28 -6.06
C LEU A 102 -3.14 5.81 -6.02
N PHE A 103 -2.21 4.86 -5.91
CA PHE A 103 -2.54 3.44 -5.81
C PHE A 103 -3.40 3.14 -4.59
N ASN A 104 -3.13 3.78 -3.44
CA ASN A 104 -3.99 3.67 -2.27
C ASN A 104 -5.44 4.11 -2.58
N ALA A 105 -5.62 5.23 -3.27
CA ALA A 105 -6.95 5.71 -3.68
C ALA A 105 -7.65 4.72 -4.62
N LEU A 106 -6.92 4.15 -5.59
CA LEU A 106 -7.44 3.14 -6.52
C LEU A 106 -7.84 1.85 -5.79
N VAL A 107 -7.05 1.41 -4.79
CA VAL A 107 -7.38 0.25 -3.96
C VAL A 107 -8.59 0.52 -3.07
N TRP A 108 -8.76 1.75 -2.56
CA TRP A 108 -9.97 2.17 -1.86
C TRP A 108 -11.22 2.06 -2.75
N ALA A 109 -11.13 2.50 -3.99
CA ALA A 109 -12.23 2.39 -4.94
C ALA A 109 -12.53 0.93 -5.32
N ARG A 110 -11.49 0.10 -5.46
CA ARG A 110 -11.64 -1.30 -5.89
C ARG A 110 -12.10 -2.23 -4.77
N TYR A 111 -11.67 -1.99 -3.52
CA TYR A 111 -11.95 -2.85 -2.37
C TYR A 111 -12.50 -2.05 -1.16
N PRO A 112 -13.57 -1.26 -1.32
CA PRO A 112 -14.01 -0.32 -0.31
C PRO A 112 -14.36 -0.98 1.03
N GLN A 113 -14.99 -2.17 1.01
CA GLN A 113 -15.38 -2.89 2.22
C GLN A 113 -14.15 -3.39 3.00
N LEU A 114 -13.14 -3.91 2.30
CA LEU A 114 -11.91 -4.39 2.92
C LEU A 114 -11.11 -3.23 3.51
N LYS A 115 -10.93 -2.14 2.74
CA LYS A 115 -10.25 -0.93 3.23
C LYS A 115 -10.98 -0.32 4.42
N GLN A 116 -12.30 -0.27 4.41
CA GLN A 116 -13.10 0.21 5.54
C GLN A 116 -12.90 -0.66 6.79
N ALA A 117 -12.90 -2.00 6.63
CA ALA A 117 -12.66 -2.92 7.74
C ALA A 117 -11.25 -2.73 8.33
N LEU A 118 -10.23 -2.58 7.48
CA LEU A 118 -8.85 -2.29 7.92
C LEU A 118 -8.77 -0.96 8.68
N ASN A 119 -9.34 0.11 8.13
CA ASN A 119 -9.34 1.42 8.76
C ASN A 119 -10.00 1.39 10.16
N VAL A 120 -11.15 0.71 10.29
CA VAL A 120 -11.82 0.55 11.59
C VAL A 120 -10.91 -0.18 12.59
N GLN A 121 -10.22 -1.25 12.18
CA GLN A 121 -9.31 -1.96 13.07
C GLN A 121 -8.08 -1.12 13.40
N GLN A 122 -7.50 -0.42 12.45
CA GLN A 122 -6.39 0.51 12.68
C GLN A 122 -6.76 1.58 13.71
N CYS A 123 -7.91 2.24 13.56
CA CYS A 123 -8.38 3.23 14.52
C CYS A 123 -8.52 2.65 15.94
N ARG A 124 -9.11 1.46 16.08
CA ARG A 124 -9.22 0.78 17.39
C ARG A 124 -7.87 0.55 18.06
N HIS A 125 -6.87 0.14 17.27
CA HIS A 125 -5.52 -0.07 17.82
C HIS A 125 -4.81 1.24 18.15
N ILE A 126 -5.02 2.29 17.34
CA ILE A 126 -4.47 3.63 17.62
C ILE A 126 -5.05 4.18 18.92
N GLU A 127 -6.37 4.07 19.13
CA GLU A 127 -7.05 4.54 20.34
C GLU A 127 -6.64 3.75 21.61
N ALA A 128 -6.31 2.47 21.45
CA ALA A 128 -5.90 1.61 22.56
C ALA A 128 -4.43 1.76 22.95
N MET A 129 -3.63 2.48 22.17
CA MET A 129 -2.18 2.63 22.39
C MET A 129 -1.81 4.06 22.79
N PRO A 130 -0.75 4.25 23.60
CA PRO A 130 -0.19 5.57 23.82
C PRO A 130 0.22 6.24 22.50
N PRO A 131 0.15 7.58 22.42
CA PRO A 131 0.55 8.32 21.22
C PRO A 131 1.96 7.91 20.71
N GLY A 132 2.07 7.68 19.41
CA GLY A 132 3.33 7.30 18.75
C GLY A 132 3.76 5.85 18.95
N GLN A 133 3.00 5.04 19.67
CA GLN A 133 3.28 3.60 19.83
C GLN A 133 2.37 2.76 18.93
N ARG A 134 2.90 1.61 18.48
CA ARG A 134 2.18 0.63 17.69
C ARG A 134 2.26 -0.74 18.34
N ASN A 135 1.16 -1.50 18.34
CA ASN A 135 1.18 -2.90 18.73
C ASN A 135 1.40 -3.83 17.51
N ARG A 136 1.61 -5.12 17.77
CA ARG A 136 1.87 -6.11 16.70
C ARG A 136 0.71 -6.27 15.73
N ALA A 137 -0.53 -6.19 16.21
CA ALA A 137 -1.73 -6.29 15.36
C ALA A 137 -1.81 -5.09 14.40
N GLN A 138 -1.58 -3.88 14.90
CA GLN A 138 -1.53 -2.68 14.05
C GLN A 138 -0.43 -2.76 12.99
N ALA A 139 0.75 -3.27 13.37
CA ALA A 139 1.83 -3.48 12.40
C ALA A 139 1.44 -4.49 11.31
N ALA A 140 0.79 -5.60 11.68
CA ALA A 140 0.31 -6.61 10.73
C ALA A 140 -0.77 -6.06 9.79
N LEU A 141 -1.71 -5.26 10.30
CA LEU A 141 -2.73 -4.59 9.47
C LEU A 141 -2.09 -3.63 8.47
N THR A 142 -1.11 -2.83 8.91
CA THR A 142 -0.35 -1.95 8.01
C THR A 142 0.39 -2.77 6.95
N GLN A 143 1.07 -3.85 7.33
CA GLN A 143 1.79 -4.70 6.39
C GLN A 143 0.84 -5.31 5.34
N PHE A 144 -0.35 -5.74 5.74
CA PHE A 144 -1.34 -6.25 4.80
C PHE A 144 -1.88 -5.15 3.87
N ASP A 145 -2.11 -3.95 4.38
CA ASP A 145 -2.54 -2.79 3.58
C ASP A 145 -1.50 -2.38 2.52
N GLU A 146 -0.22 -2.48 2.88
CA GLU A 146 0.90 -2.12 2.00
C GLU A 146 1.26 -3.20 0.98
N THR A 147 1.28 -4.47 1.41
CA THR A 147 1.86 -5.56 0.62
C THR A 147 0.98 -6.82 0.54
N GLY A 148 -0.29 -6.73 0.93
CA GLY A 148 -1.19 -7.87 0.94
C GLY A 148 -1.58 -8.37 -0.44
N VAL A 149 -1.59 -9.69 -0.60
CA VAL A 149 -2.19 -10.40 -1.73
C VAL A 149 -3.17 -11.44 -1.22
N ILE A 150 -4.22 -11.67 -1.98
CA ILE A 150 -5.19 -12.73 -1.71
C ILE A 150 -4.88 -13.87 -2.66
N VAL A 151 -4.50 -15.01 -2.09
CA VAL A 151 -4.17 -16.22 -2.84
C VAL A 151 -5.32 -17.20 -2.72
N ARG A 152 -5.74 -17.76 -3.83
CA ARG A 152 -6.69 -18.86 -3.90
C ARG A 152 -5.90 -20.16 -4.05
N VAL A 153 -6.22 -21.15 -3.25
CA VAL A 153 -5.66 -22.51 -3.36
C VAL A 153 -6.77 -23.50 -3.64
N ARG A 154 -6.46 -24.62 -4.34
CA ARG A 154 -7.44 -25.62 -4.71
C ARG A 154 -7.87 -26.49 -3.54
N ASP A 155 -6.95 -26.81 -2.65
CA ASP A 155 -7.19 -27.69 -1.51
C ASP A 155 -6.31 -27.34 -0.29
N ASP A 156 -6.64 -27.99 0.84
CA ASP A 156 -6.00 -27.71 2.13
C ASP A 156 -4.54 -28.18 2.24
N SER A 157 -4.03 -28.95 1.27
CA SER A 157 -2.60 -29.36 1.29
C SER A 157 -1.70 -28.15 1.15
N PHE A 158 -2.11 -27.16 0.34
CA PHE A 158 -1.37 -25.90 0.18
C PHE A 158 -1.41 -25.04 1.45
N MET A 159 -2.51 -25.07 2.21
CA MET A 159 -2.57 -24.39 3.51
C MET A 159 -1.61 -25.04 4.51
N ARG A 160 -1.56 -26.39 4.54
CA ARG A 160 -0.59 -27.10 5.39
C ARG A 160 0.86 -26.83 5.00
N ALA A 161 1.14 -26.76 3.68
CA ALA A 161 2.47 -26.37 3.19
C ALA A 161 2.84 -24.95 3.61
N TRP A 162 1.87 -24.02 3.56
CA TRP A 162 2.04 -22.65 4.05
C TRP A 162 2.36 -22.60 5.54
N ASP A 163 1.57 -23.28 6.36
CA ASP A 163 1.76 -23.37 7.81
C ASP A 163 3.08 -24.03 8.18
N GLY A 164 3.49 -25.04 7.39
CA GLY A 164 4.77 -25.73 7.53
C GLY A 164 5.98 -25.00 6.94
N HIS A 165 5.78 -23.84 6.32
CA HIS A 165 6.82 -23.07 5.60
C HIS A 165 7.50 -23.88 4.49
N ASP A 166 6.78 -24.80 3.87
CA ASP A 166 7.28 -25.58 2.72
C ASP A 166 7.19 -24.72 1.44
N TRP A 167 8.11 -23.77 1.35
CA TRP A 167 8.18 -22.85 0.22
C TRP A 167 8.48 -23.56 -1.10
N HIS A 168 9.19 -24.69 -1.05
CA HIS A 168 9.49 -25.49 -2.25
C HIS A 168 8.20 -26.04 -2.86
N ALA A 169 7.34 -26.64 -2.06
CA ALA A 169 6.05 -27.14 -2.51
C ALA A 169 5.12 -26.01 -2.99
N LEU A 170 5.09 -24.87 -2.28
CA LEU A 170 4.23 -23.74 -2.64
C LEU A 170 4.64 -23.05 -3.94
N PHE A 171 5.93 -22.96 -4.23
CA PHE A 171 6.45 -22.29 -5.43
C PHE A 171 6.82 -23.26 -6.56
N GLU A 172 6.35 -24.53 -6.49
CA GLU A 172 6.45 -25.44 -7.62
C GLU A 172 5.68 -24.87 -8.82
N PRO A 173 6.34 -24.60 -9.97
CA PRO A 173 5.71 -23.93 -11.11
C PRO A 173 4.44 -24.62 -11.63
N ALA A 174 4.38 -25.95 -11.53
CA ALA A 174 3.24 -26.74 -11.99
C ALA A 174 1.93 -26.32 -11.31
N HIS A 175 1.95 -25.99 -10.00
CA HIS A 175 0.77 -25.59 -9.26
C HIS A 175 0.24 -24.23 -9.68
N TRP A 176 1.12 -23.32 -10.06
CA TRP A 176 0.75 -21.99 -10.57
C TRP A 176 0.25 -22.07 -12.01
N LEU A 177 0.88 -22.88 -12.85
CA LEU A 177 0.47 -23.07 -14.24
C LEU A 177 -0.87 -23.82 -14.36
N SER A 178 -1.15 -24.77 -13.46
CA SER A 178 -2.44 -25.49 -13.42
C SER A 178 -3.57 -24.64 -12.80
N GLY A 179 -3.24 -23.57 -12.11
CA GLY A 179 -4.20 -22.75 -11.35
C GLY A 179 -4.60 -23.37 -10.00
N ASP A 180 -3.86 -24.37 -9.51
CA ASP A 180 -4.04 -24.92 -8.16
C ASP A 180 -3.72 -23.89 -7.10
N ILE A 181 -2.75 -23.04 -7.39
CA ILE A 181 -2.44 -21.82 -6.64
C ILE A 181 -2.60 -20.64 -7.61
N ALA A 182 -3.31 -19.63 -7.22
CA ALA A 182 -3.48 -18.43 -8.04
C ALA A 182 -3.65 -17.17 -7.18
N ILE A 183 -3.09 -16.06 -7.64
CA ILE A 183 -3.36 -14.74 -7.05
C ILE A 183 -4.77 -14.32 -7.46
N ALA A 184 -5.67 -14.26 -6.50
CA ALA A 184 -7.06 -13.84 -6.69
C ALA A 184 -7.18 -12.31 -6.71
N ALA A 185 -6.39 -11.61 -5.88
CA ALA A 185 -6.35 -10.16 -5.86
C ALA A 185 -5.00 -9.67 -5.31
N VAL A 186 -4.52 -8.56 -5.86
CA VAL A 186 -3.47 -7.75 -5.26
C VAL A 186 -4.16 -6.59 -4.53
N PHE A 187 -3.97 -6.54 -3.23
CA PHE A 187 -4.58 -5.54 -2.37
C PHE A 187 -3.56 -4.51 -1.90
N GLY A 188 -2.34 -4.92 -1.67
CA GLY A 188 -1.26 -4.08 -1.17
C GLY A 188 -0.86 -3.02 -2.20
N HIS A 189 -1.19 -1.77 -1.91
CA HIS A 189 -0.96 -0.67 -2.85
C HIS A 189 0.54 -0.35 -3.04
N ALA A 190 1.39 -0.58 -2.04
CA ALA A 190 2.83 -0.39 -2.18
C ALA A 190 3.51 -1.46 -3.05
N LEU A 191 2.88 -2.63 -3.29
CA LEU A 191 3.37 -3.59 -4.29
C LEU A 191 3.28 -3.06 -5.72
N MET A 192 2.33 -2.15 -5.97
CA MET A 192 2.11 -1.57 -7.29
C MET A 192 3.12 -0.45 -7.60
N GLU A 193 3.82 0.05 -6.59
CA GLU A 193 4.82 1.10 -6.68
C GLU A 193 6.23 0.55 -6.98
N GLN A 194 6.47 -0.77 -6.79
CA GLN A 194 7.77 -1.43 -6.97
C GLN A 194 8.05 -1.73 -8.45
#